data_6b4ae934bf0718e83c56c34e5499c30d
#
_entry.id   6b4ae934bf0718e83c56c34e5499c30d
#
_cell.length_a   1.000
_cell.length_b   1.000
_cell.length_c   1.000
_cell.angle_alpha   90.00
_cell.angle_beta   90.00
_cell.angle_gamma   90.00
#
_symmetry.space_group_name_H-M   'P 1'
#
loop_
_entity.id
_entity.type
_entity.pdbx_description
1 polymer ?
#
loop_
_entity_poly.entity_id
_entity_poly.type
_entity_poly.pdbx_seq_one_letter_code
_entity_poly.pdbx_strand_id
1 'polypeptide(L)'
;MEEDPVKAFIKKEFQADPRSRSYIYMVRKLAGRNTAVLFIFPFAFVFIGTIFAHDFLVLAGSVALYIGLIVLLIHSRYKLEKEYRQMSIGFRFFFFNSPVSYSFLKYFIFGIMILSIIISLTYLPLTIFTGITELVAFMGMTSFLLLWSPYTRRLTKHSTELDSPGINSRLSAMEREAGMHEVRARVIDGKTFGVANAYCVGVFKPKICITDLLLESVSEDEAVSLLAHELAHLKYRHVLKRMLPVVLVLVAATAIVIYLGMGLSGFIRIKGLQAMMPFYIQAIVYAIIFSIVIPSAIIRTRQENNADRFAVFHSGYENLALALLKARRLNLIPLAPFNGRRHSLILRLDRMKKYEMEKTR
;
A
#
# COMPACT_ATOMS: atom_id res chain seq x y z
N MET A 1 35.27 -21.58 -12.10
CA MET A 1 34.49 -20.35 -11.66
C MET A 1 33.15 -20.83 -11.20
N GLU A 2 32.89 -20.72 -9.93
CA GLU A 2 31.60 -21.07 -9.35
C GLU A 2 30.51 -20.12 -9.88
N GLU A 3 29.41 -20.67 -10.38
CA GLU A 3 28.31 -19.85 -10.91
C GLU A 3 27.70 -19.01 -9.77
N ASP A 4 27.55 -17.70 -9.96
CA ASP A 4 26.92 -16.78 -9.00
C ASP A 4 25.56 -17.37 -8.54
N PRO A 5 25.37 -17.72 -7.23
CA PRO A 5 24.18 -18.41 -6.74
C PRO A 5 22.87 -17.69 -7.05
N VAL A 6 22.89 -16.36 -7.09
CA VAL A 6 21.74 -15.54 -7.44
C VAL A 6 21.35 -15.74 -8.91
N LYS A 7 22.35 -15.80 -9.82
CA LYS A 7 22.09 -16.07 -11.24
C LYS A 7 21.62 -17.48 -11.47
N ALA A 8 22.20 -18.46 -10.78
CA ALA A 8 21.78 -19.86 -10.83
C ALA A 8 20.30 -20.01 -10.40
N PHE A 9 19.93 -19.38 -9.28
CA PHE A 9 18.53 -19.37 -8.81
C PHE A 9 17.59 -18.72 -9.82
N ILE A 10 17.96 -17.58 -10.39
CA ILE A 10 17.14 -16.89 -11.42
C ILE A 10 16.92 -17.81 -12.62
N LYS A 11 17.96 -18.42 -13.12
CA LYS A 11 17.90 -19.32 -14.27
C LYS A 11 17.01 -20.52 -14.00
N LYS A 12 17.16 -21.16 -12.82
CA LYS A 12 16.40 -22.34 -12.43
C LYS A 12 14.91 -22.05 -12.22
N GLU A 13 14.58 -21.01 -11.46
CA GLU A 13 13.23 -20.81 -10.91
C GLU A 13 12.34 -19.86 -11.72
N PHE A 14 12.92 -18.96 -12.55
CA PHE A 14 12.15 -17.93 -13.21
C PHE A 14 12.10 -18.03 -14.75
N GLN A 15 12.99 -18.80 -15.38
CA GLN A 15 12.99 -18.91 -16.84
C GLN A 15 11.80 -19.71 -17.38
N ALA A 16 11.22 -20.58 -16.61
CA ALA A 16 10.19 -21.54 -17.02
C ALA A 16 8.96 -21.56 -16.09
N ASP A 17 8.45 -20.41 -15.64
CA ASP A 17 7.25 -20.40 -14.79
C ASP A 17 6.01 -19.81 -15.51
N PRO A 18 5.27 -20.62 -16.28
CA PRO A 18 4.04 -20.20 -16.94
C PRO A 18 2.94 -19.83 -15.95
N ARG A 19 2.96 -20.42 -14.73
CA ARG A 19 1.96 -20.17 -13.68
C ARG A 19 2.03 -18.75 -13.16
N SER A 20 3.23 -18.24 -12.84
CA SER A 20 3.42 -16.85 -12.42
C SER A 20 3.04 -15.86 -13.51
N ARG A 21 3.34 -16.17 -14.77
CA ARG A 21 2.96 -15.31 -15.91
C ARG A 21 1.44 -15.22 -16.07
N SER A 22 0.76 -16.36 -16.03
CA SER A 22 -0.71 -16.43 -16.10
C SER A 22 -1.35 -15.70 -14.92
N TYR A 23 -0.90 -15.94 -13.71
CA TYR A 23 -1.39 -15.26 -12.51
C TYR A 23 -1.28 -13.74 -12.64
N ILE A 24 -0.11 -13.20 -12.99
CA ILE A 24 0.09 -11.76 -13.14
C ILE A 24 -0.75 -11.15 -14.26
N TYR A 25 -0.90 -11.86 -15.37
CA TYR A 25 -1.79 -11.43 -16.46
C TYR A 25 -3.23 -11.28 -15.95
N MET A 26 -3.74 -12.28 -15.24
CA MET A 26 -5.09 -12.26 -14.68
C MET A 26 -5.26 -11.18 -13.59
N VAL A 27 -4.25 -11.03 -12.72
CA VAL A 27 -4.23 -9.95 -11.72
C VAL A 27 -4.31 -8.58 -12.38
N ARG A 28 -3.57 -8.33 -13.45
CA ARG A 28 -3.59 -7.04 -14.17
C ARG A 28 -4.90 -6.78 -14.88
N LYS A 29 -5.42 -7.81 -15.58
CA LYS A 29 -6.74 -7.72 -16.21
C LYS A 29 -7.81 -7.36 -15.18
N LEU A 30 -7.75 -7.99 -14.01
CA LEU A 30 -8.64 -7.68 -12.89
C LEU A 30 -8.36 -6.27 -12.33
N ALA A 31 -7.11 -5.87 -12.18
CA ALA A 31 -6.72 -4.55 -11.67
C ALA A 31 -7.21 -3.42 -12.59
N GLY A 32 -7.08 -3.54 -13.90
CA GLY A 32 -7.62 -2.55 -14.86
C GLY A 32 -9.13 -2.38 -14.71
N ARG A 33 -9.88 -3.46 -14.58
CA ARG A 33 -11.31 -3.47 -14.32
C ARG A 33 -11.64 -2.84 -12.95
N ASN A 34 -10.85 -3.18 -11.93
CA ASN A 34 -11.01 -2.64 -10.57
C ASN A 34 -10.77 -1.13 -10.54
N THR A 35 -9.75 -0.64 -11.25
CA THR A 35 -9.47 0.80 -11.34
C THR A 35 -10.65 1.55 -11.95
N ALA A 36 -11.23 1.03 -13.03
CA ALA A 36 -12.42 1.62 -13.65
C ALA A 36 -13.59 1.71 -12.65
N VAL A 37 -13.89 0.61 -11.95
CA VAL A 37 -14.99 0.59 -10.97
C VAL A 37 -14.70 1.49 -9.76
N LEU A 38 -13.47 1.48 -9.24
CA LEU A 38 -13.12 2.23 -8.03
C LEU A 38 -13.01 3.74 -8.25
N PHE A 39 -12.66 4.17 -9.46
CA PHE A 39 -12.42 5.58 -9.77
C PHE A 39 -13.47 6.19 -10.68
N ILE A 40 -13.93 5.50 -11.74
CA ILE A 40 -14.92 6.04 -12.67
C ILE A 40 -16.33 6.00 -12.06
N PHE A 41 -16.65 4.93 -11.36
CA PHE A 41 -18.00 4.74 -10.82
C PHE A 41 -18.40 5.80 -9.79
N PRO A 42 -17.56 6.22 -8.81
CA PRO A 42 -17.89 7.33 -7.94
C PRO A 42 -18.19 8.64 -8.67
N PHE A 43 -17.49 8.90 -9.80
CA PHE A 43 -17.75 10.12 -10.61
C PHE A 43 -19.04 10.03 -11.40
N ALA A 44 -19.32 8.90 -12.04
CA ALA A 44 -20.61 8.67 -12.68
C ALA A 44 -21.76 8.80 -11.66
N PHE A 45 -21.51 8.36 -10.44
CA PHE A 45 -22.41 8.43 -9.32
C PHE A 45 -22.70 9.85 -8.86
N VAL A 46 -21.66 10.70 -8.75
CA VAL A 46 -21.82 12.14 -8.46
C VAL A 46 -22.64 12.80 -9.54
N PHE A 47 -22.34 12.51 -10.82
CA PHE A 47 -23.06 13.07 -11.96
C PHE A 47 -24.54 12.67 -11.93
N ILE A 48 -24.87 11.41 -11.69
CA ILE A 48 -26.24 10.93 -11.51
C ILE A 48 -26.88 11.57 -10.27
N GLY A 49 -26.15 11.63 -9.15
CA GLY A 49 -26.62 12.27 -7.92
C GLY A 49 -26.92 13.74 -8.08
N THR A 50 -26.15 14.49 -8.90
CA THR A 50 -26.42 15.91 -9.18
C THR A 50 -27.67 16.12 -10.03
N ILE A 51 -27.97 15.19 -10.93
CA ILE A 51 -29.19 15.25 -11.76
C ILE A 51 -30.43 14.85 -10.94
N PHE A 52 -30.31 13.86 -10.07
CA PHE A 52 -31.41 13.26 -9.31
C PHE A 52 -31.33 13.53 -7.80
N ALA A 53 -30.70 14.60 -7.39
CA ALA A 53 -30.37 14.93 -6.00
C ALA A 53 -31.55 14.96 -5.02
N HIS A 54 -32.77 15.09 -5.53
CA HIS A 54 -33.97 15.10 -4.70
C HIS A 54 -34.59 13.74 -4.50
N ASP A 55 -34.01 12.67 -5.11
CA ASP A 55 -34.52 11.31 -4.99
C ASP A 55 -33.62 10.44 -4.11
N PHE A 56 -33.99 10.33 -2.85
CA PHE A 56 -33.30 9.49 -1.85
C PHE A 56 -33.16 8.03 -2.32
N LEU A 57 -34.14 7.50 -3.05
CA LEU A 57 -34.12 6.10 -3.51
C LEU A 57 -33.05 5.90 -4.58
N VAL A 58 -32.85 6.87 -5.49
CA VAL A 58 -31.80 6.82 -6.50
C VAL A 58 -30.43 6.86 -5.82
N LEU A 59 -30.25 7.72 -4.83
CA LEU A 59 -28.99 7.79 -4.06
C LEU A 59 -28.71 6.50 -3.31
N ALA A 60 -29.68 5.97 -2.56
CA ALA A 60 -29.55 4.74 -1.81
C ALA A 60 -29.29 3.52 -2.73
N GLY A 61 -30.01 3.41 -3.84
CA GLY A 61 -29.83 2.36 -4.84
C GLY A 61 -28.43 2.36 -5.45
N SER A 62 -27.92 3.53 -5.73
CA SER A 62 -26.61 3.71 -6.28
C SER A 62 -25.48 3.36 -5.28
N VAL A 63 -25.61 3.74 -4.00
CA VAL A 63 -24.69 3.28 -2.92
C VAL A 63 -24.70 1.76 -2.81
N ALA A 64 -25.90 1.16 -2.80
CA ALA A 64 -26.05 -0.30 -2.75
C ALA A 64 -25.39 -1.00 -3.93
N LEU A 65 -25.55 -0.45 -5.15
CA LEU A 65 -24.89 -0.95 -6.36
C LEU A 65 -23.36 -0.86 -6.25
N TYR A 66 -22.84 0.26 -5.75
CA TYR A 66 -21.39 0.44 -5.55
C TYR A 66 -20.82 -0.57 -4.55
N ILE A 67 -21.50 -0.78 -3.41
CA ILE A 67 -21.13 -1.81 -2.43
C ILE A 67 -21.14 -3.19 -3.09
N GLY A 68 -22.18 -3.52 -3.84
CA GLY A 68 -22.29 -4.78 -4.58
C GLY A 68 -21.12 -5.01 -5.54
N LEU A 69 -20.73 -3.97 -6.30
CA LEU A 69 -19.56 -4.03 -7.20
C LEU A 69 -18.27 -4.27 -6.44
N ILE A 70 -18.03 -3.61 -5.31
CA ILE A 70 -16.85 -3.85 -4.47
C ILE A 70 -16.80 -5.30 -3.98
N VAL A 71 -17.92 -5.83 -3.51
CA VAL A 71 -18.01 -7.25 -3.06
C VAL A 71 -17.70 -8.19 -4.22
N LEU A 72 -18.23 -7.93 -5.42
CA LEU A 72 -17.94 -8.72 -6.63
C LEU A 72 -16.46 -8.67 -7.04
N LEU A 73 -15.81 -7.50 -6.90
CA LEU A 73 -14.38 -7.36 -7.17
C LEU A 73 -13.54 -8.16 -6.17
N ILE A 74 -13.86 -8.08 -4.89
CA ILE A 74 -13.19 -8.88 -3.84
C ILE A 74 -13.42 -10.38 -4.08
N HIS A 75 -14.63 -10.78 -4.47
CA HIS A 75 -14.93 -12.17 -4.79
C HIS A 75 -14.17 -12.68 -6.02
N SER A 76 -14.08 -11.87 -7.06
CA SER A 76 -13.29 -12.19 -8.26
C SER A 76 -11.81 -12.35 -7.92
N ARG A 77 -11.31 -11.50 -7.04
CA ARG A 77 -9.93 -11.59 -6.54
C ARG A 77 -9.72 -12.83 -5.68
N TYR A 78 -10.67 -13.15 -4.80
CA TYR A 78 -10.64 -14.37 -4.00
C TYR A 78 -10.56 -15.63 -4.87
N LYS A 79 -11.39 -15.74 -5.92
CA LYS A 79 -11.35 -16.89 -6.84
C LYS A 79 -9.96 -17.05 -7.47
N LEU A 80 -9.38 -15.95 -7.93
CA LEU A 80 -8.05 -15.95 -8.52
C LEU A 80 -6.98 -16.37 -7.51
N GLU A 81 -6.98 -15.79 -6.31
CA GLU A 81 -6.01 -16.15 -5.26
C GLU A 81 -6.17 -17.61 -4.84
N LYS A 82 -7.40 -18.11 -4.70
CA LYS A 82 -7.68 -19.50 -4.33
C LYS A 82 -7.15 -20.48 -5.38
N GLU A 83 -7.36 -20.20 -6.65
CA GLU A 83 -6.90 -21.04 -7.76
C GLU A 83 -5.37 -21.09 -7.83
N TYR A 84 -4.71 -19.94 -7.82
CA TYR A 84 -3.27 -19.86 -8.05
C TYR A 84 -2.43 -20.13 -6.81
N ARG A 85 -2.90 -19.76 -5.62
CA ARG A 85 -2.20 -19.95 -4.34
C ARG A 85 -2.68 -21.18 -3.56
N GLN A 86 -3.67 -21.89 -4.10
CA GLN A 86 -4.24 -23.11 -3.49
C GLN A 86 -4.72 -22.90 -2.04
N MET A 87 -5.32 -21.74 -1.77
CA MET A 87 -5.81 -21.42 -0.43
C MET A 87 -6.98 -22.33 -0.03
N SER A 88 -6.95 -22.86 1.20
CA SER A 88 -8.02 -23.69 1.78
C SER A 88 -9.18 -22.89 2.39
N ILE A 89 -9.02 -21.57 2.51
CA ILE A 89 -9.99 -20.71 3.20
C ILE A 89 -11.24 -20.39 2.35
N GLY A 90 -12.37 -20.20 3.03
CA GLY A 90 -13.61 -19.76 2.40
C GLY A 90 -13.66 -18.25 2.13
N PHE A 91 -14.59 -17.83 1.25
CA PHE A 91 -14.74 -16.41 0.86
C PHE A 91 -15.01 -15.49 2.05
N ARG A 92 -15.88 -15.89 2.99
CA ARG A 92 -16.20 -15.09 4.19
C ARG A 92 -14.94 -14.79 5.01
N PHE A 93 -14.11 -15.80 5.25
CA PHE A 93 -12.86 -15.61 5.99
C PHE A 93 -11.87 -14.72 5.22
N PHE A 94 -11.72 -14.94 3.90
CA PHE A 94 -10.90 -14.10 3.03
C PHE A 94 -11.36 -12.64 3.05
N PHE A 95 -12.68 -12.40 2.93
CA PHE A 95 -13.25 -11.05 2.90
C PHE A 95 -12.91 -10.26 4.17
N PHE A 96 -13.00 -10.87 5.34
CA PHE A 96 -12.73 -10.17 6.59
C PHE A 96 -11.26 -10.17 7.05
N ASN A 97 -10.40 -10.97 6.44
CA ASN A 97 -9.05 -11.18 6.96
C ASN A 97 -7.92 -10.95 5.95
N SER A 98 -8.20 -10.86 4.63
CA SER A 98 -7.14 -10.75 3.65
C SER A 98 -6.62 -9.31 3.49
N PRO A 99 -5.31 -9.14 3.19
CA PRO A 99 -4.74 -7.83 2.83
C PRO A 99 -5.42 -7.20 1.62
N VAL A 100 -5.86 -8.05 0.69
CA VAL A 100 -6.56 -7.64 -0.53
C VAL A 100 -7.88 -6.95 -0.21
N SER A 101 -8.70 -7.59 0.63
CA SER A 101 -10.00 -7.02 1.04
C SER A 101 -9.84 -5.70 1.78
N TYR A 102 -8.85 -5.60 2.66
CA TYR A 102 -8.55 -4.33 3.34
C TYR A 102 -8.08 -3.23 2.39
N SER A 103 -7.35 -3.59 1.35
CA SER A 103 -6.97 -2.63 0.31
C SER A 103 -8.20 -2.10 -0.44
N PHE A 104 -9.12 -2.97 -0.82
CA PHE A 104 -10.40 -2.56 -1.43
C PHE A 104 -11.24 -1.70 -0.48
N LEU A 105 -11.34 -2.09 0.79
CA LEU A 105 -12.06 -1.32 1.80
C LEU A 105 -11.50 0.10 1.97
N LYS A 106 -10.17 0.26 1.96
CA LYS A 106 -9.54 1.59 2.00
C LYS A 106 -9.95 2.45 0.80
N TYR A 107 -9.89 1.90 -0.42
CA TYR A 107 -10.31 2.63 -1.62
C TYR A 107 -11.81 2.95 -1.60
N PHE A 108 -12.64 2.05 -1.09
CA PHE A 108 -14.07 2.27 -0.91
C PHE A 108 -14.36 3.41 0.06
N ILE A 109 -13.76 3.40 1.26
CA ILE A 109 -13.91 4.47 2.25
C ILE A 109 -13.42 5.80 1.66
N PHE A 110 -12.28 5.80 0.96
CA PHE A 110 -11.75 6.98 0.29
C PHE A 110 -12.71 7.52 -0.80
N GLY A 111 -13.32 6.62 -1.58
CA GLY A 111 -14.34 6.98 -2.59
C GLY A 111 -15.59 7.59 -1.98
N ILE A 112 -16.13 7.01 -0.90
CA ILE A 112 -17.27 7.55 -0.16
C ILE A 112 -16.93 8.94 0.41
N MET A 113 -15.73 9.10 0.92
CA MET A 113 -15.27 10.37 1.48
C MET A 113 -15.22 11.49 0.44
N ILE A 114 -14.64 11.21 -0.73
CA ILE A 114 -14.64 12.14 -1.86
C ILE A 114 -16.08 12.49 -2.26
N LEU A 115 -16.93 11.49 -2.37
CA LEU A 115 -18.34 11.64 -2.69
C LEU A 115 -19.07 12.54 -1.67
N SER A 116 -18.85 12.29 -0.39
CA SER A 116 -19.41 13.08 0.72
C SER A 116 -19.00 14.56 0.62
N ILE A 117 -17.71 14.83 0.35
CA ILE A 117 -17.20 16.20 0.17
C ILE A 117 -17.87 16.86 -1.04
N ILE A 118 -17.98 16.17 -2.17
CA ILE A 118 -18.59 16.73 -3.37
C ILE A 118 -20.08 17.05 -3.13
N ILE A 119 -20.83 16.14 -2.50
CA ILE A 119 -22.23 16.35 -2.15
C ILE A 119 -22.36 17.57 -1.22
N SER A 120 -21.54 17.66 -0.21
CA SER A 120 -21.59 18.75 0.76
C SER A 120 -21.27 20.10 0.10
N LEU A 121 -20.21 20.17 -0.72
CA LEU A 121 -19.87 21.39 -1.47
C LEU A 121 -20.92 21.79 -2.51
N THR A 122 -21.76 20.85 -2.95
CA THR A 122 -22.80 21.13 -3.96
C THR A 122 -24.10 21.58 -3.32
N TYR A 123 -24.46 21.03 -2.16
CA TYR A 123 -25.82 21.20 -1.59
C TYR A 123 -25.86 21.96 -0.28
N LEU A 124 -24.77 22.03 0.49
CA LEU A 124 -24.76 22.80 1.73
C LEU A 124 -24.37 24.28 1.44
N PRO A 125 -24.97 25.25 2.15
CA PRO A 125 -24.48 26.62 2.06
C PRO A 125 -23.01 26.62 2.48
N LEU A 126 -22.16 27.12 1.59
CA LEU A 126 -20.71 27.25 1.82
C LEU A 126 -20.52 28.33 2.93
N THR A 127 -20.71 27.87 4.16
CA THR A 127 -20.26 28.64 5.33
C THR A 127 -18.83 28.20 5.63
N ILE A 128 -18.01 29.10 6.14
CA ILE A 128 -16.65 28.84 6.60
C ILE A 128 -16.66 27.62 7.55
N PHE A 129 -17.70 27.52 8.37
CA PHE A 129 -17.88 26.45 9.35
C PHE A 129 -18.09 25.07 8.71
N THR A 130 -18.93 24.96 7.67
CA THR A 130 -19.15 23.68 6.95
C THR A 130 -17.87 23.23 6.23
N GLY A 131 -17.16 24.15 5.58
CA GLY A 131 -15.89 23.84 4.91
C GLY A 131 -14.79 23.35 5.88
N ILE A 132 -14.66 24.00 7.04
CA ILE A 132 -13.70 23.58 8.08
C ILE A 132 -14.06 22.19 8.65
N THR A 133 -15.34 21.95 8.93
CA THR A 133 -15.79 20.69 9.53
C THR A 133 -15.52 19.50 8.60
N GLU A 134 -15.82 19.65 7.31
CA GLU A 134 -15.58 18.61 6.32
C GLU A 134 -14.11 18.31 6.15
N LEU A 135 -13.33 19.32 6.17
CA LEU A 135 -11.90 19.21 6.02
C LEU A 135 -11.23 18.58 7.23
N VAL A 136 -11.63 18.92 8.45
CA VAL A 136 -11.20 18.25 9.67
C VAL A 136 -11.62 16.78 9.63
N ALA A 137 -12.84 16.47 9.19
CA ALA A 137 -13.32 15.11 9.00
C ALA A 137 -12.48 14.36 7.94
N PHE A 138 -12.16 15.00 6.81
CA PHE A 138 -11.30 14.43 5.77
C PHE A 138 -9.89 14.17 6.27
N MET A 139 -9.27 15.12 6.96
CA MET A 139 -7.94 14.96 7.55
C MET A 139 -7.94 13.85 8.61
N GLY A 140 -8.91 13.82 9.48
CA GLY A 140 -9.07 12.80 10.51
C GLY A 140 -9.21 11.40 9.91
N MET A 141 -10.09 11.24 8.94
CA MET A 141 -10.32 9.96 8.27
C MET A 141 -9.11 9.50 7.44
N THR A 142 -8.48 10.42 6.71
CA THR A 142 -7.27 10.09 5.93
C THR A 142 -6.12 9.68 6.86
N SER A 143 -5.91 10.41 7.95
CA SER A 143 -4.92 10.07 8.98
C SER A 143 -5.25 8.72 9.62
N PHE A 144 -6.51 8.46 9.93
CA PHE A 144 -6.98 7.18 10.45
C PHE A 144 -6.72 6.02 9.47
N LEU A 145 -7.03 6.17 8.17
CA LEU A 145 -6.78 5.16 7.15
C LEU A 145 -5.28 4.91 6.91
N LEU A 146 -4.44 5.93 7.06
CA LEU A 146 -2.99 5.82 6.92
C LEU A 146 -2.34 5.19 8.15
N LEU A 147 -2.78 5.60 9.35
CA LEU A 147 -2.21 5.17 10.62
C LEU A 147 -2.80 3.86 11.13
N TRP A 148 -4.08 3.67 10.93
CA TRP A 148 -4.80 2.52 11.42
C TRP A 148 -5.09 1.54 10.30
N SER A 149 -4.23 0.55 10.16
CA SER A 149 -4.54 -0.62 9.37
C SER A 149 -5.12 -1.70 10.30
N PRO A 150 -6.44 -1.97 10.27
CA PRO A 150 -7.03 -3.07 11.03
C PRO A 150 -6.35 -4.40 10.71
N TYR A 151 -5.87 -4.53 9.46
CA TYR A 151 -5.11 -5.68 8.99
C TYR A 151 -3.80 -5.86 9.76
N THR A 152 -2.99 -4.81 9.89
CA THR A 152 -1.72 -4.91 10.62
C THR A 152 -1.92 -5.19 12.11
N ARG A 153 -2.94 -4.60 12.72
CA ARG A 153 -3.30 -4.88 14.13
C ARG A 153 -3.75 -6.32 14.32
N ARG A 154 -4.50 -6.86 13.37
CA ARG A 154 -4.99 -8.25 13.43
C ARG A 154 -3.88 -9.26 13.19
N LEU A 155 -2.99 -9.00 12.22
CA LEU A 155 -1.78 -9.79 11.99
C LEU A 155 -0.91 -9.86 13.25
N THR A 156 -0.70 -8.71 13.89
CA THR A 156 0.16 -8.66 15.08
C THR A 156 -0.50 -9.18 16.35
N LYS A 157 -1.84 -9.24 16.41
CA LYS A 157 -2.56 -9.80 17.55
C LYS A 157 -2.37 -11.32 17.67
N HIS A 158 -2.31 -12.03 16.55
CA HIS A 158 -2.14 -13.48 16.49
C HIS A 158 -0.72 -13.89 16.13
N SER A 159 0.24 -12.96 16.16
CA SER A 159 1.64 -13.26 15.92
C SER A 159 2.28 -13.89 17.15
N THR A 160 3.15 -14.86 16.92
CA THR A 160 4.02 -15.47 17.93
C THR A 160 5.41 -14.81 17.92
N GLU A 161 6.15 -14.89 19.00
CA GLU A 161 7.55 -14.48 18.99
C GLU A 161 8.35 -15.42 18.11
N LEU A 162 9.37 -14.90 17.42
CA LEU A 162 10.25 -15.73 16.61
C LEU A 162 11.17 -16.54 17.55
N ASP A 163 10.95 -17.85 17.57
CA ASP A 163 11.77 -18.78 18.37
C ASP A 163 12.99 -19.22 17.55
N SER A 164 13.98 -18.35 17.44
CA SER A 164 15.29 -18.62 16.84
C SER A 164 16.34 -17.78 17.54
N PRO A 165 17.10 -18.36 18.48
CA PRO A 165 18.16 -17.65 19.21
C PRO A 165 19.21 -17.04 18.27
N GLY A 166 19.56 -17.73 17.18
CA GLY A 166 20.53 -17.24 16.19
C GLY A 166 20.05 -15.97 15.49
N ILE A 167 18.83 -15.96 14.96
CA ILE A 167 18.24 -14.77 14.32
C ILE A 167 18.10 -13.64 15.33
N ASN A 168 17.56 -13.92 16.52
CA ASN A 168 17.31 -12.91 17.54
C ASN A 168 18.60 -12.25 18.04
N SER A 169 19.68 -13.01 18.24
CA SER A 169 20.97 -12.46 18.69
C SER A 169 21.59 -11.53 17.64
N ARG A 170 21.55 -11.91 16.37
CA ARG A 170 22.04 -11.10 15.24
C ARG A 170 21.22 -9.82 15.06
N LEU A 171 19.90 -9.93 15.18
CA LEU A 171 19.00 -8.78 15.09
C LEU A 171 19.26 -7.79 16.22
N SER A 172 19.38 -8.28 17.47
CA SER A 172 19.71 -7.45 18.64
C SER A 172 21.09 -6.78 18.55
N ALA A 173 22.07 -7.41 17.90
CA ALA A 173 23.34 -6.79 17.60
C ALA A 173 23.20 -5.61 16.65
N MET A 174 22.44 -5.78 15.55
CA MET A 174 22.15 -4.72 14.57
C MET A 174 21.35 -3.57 15.20
N GLU A 175 20.41 -3.87 16.10
CA GLU A 175 19.63 -2.86 16.83
C GLU A 175 20.51 -1.99 17.73
N ARG A 176 21.41 -2.60 18.48
CA ARG A 176 22.40 -1.87 19.32
C ARG A 176 23.30 -0.99 18.47
N GLU A 177 23.84 -1.52 17.38
CA GLU A 177 24.68 -0.75 16.44
C GLU A 177 23.89 0.41 15.81
N ALA A 178 22.60 0.21 15.54
CA ALA A 178 21.72 1.23 15.00
C ALA A 178 21.24 2.26 16.05
N GLY A 179 21.57 2.11 17.34
CA GLY A 179 21.11 2.95 18.43
C GLY A 179 19.62 2.83 18.70
N MET A 180 19.04 1.66 18.48
CA MET A 180 17.61 1.39 18.61
C MET A 180 17.32 0.61 19.90
N HIS A 181 16.09 0.74 20.40
CA HIS A 181 15.58 -0.16 21.43
C HIS A 181 15.29 -1.53 20.83
N GLU A 182 15.38 -2.57 21.63
CA GLU A 182 15.11 -3.95 21.22
C GLU A 182 13.72 -4.08 20.58
N VAL A 183 13.69 -4.60 19.37
CA VAL A 183 12.47 -4.86 18.58
C VAL A 183 12.41 -6.36 18.29
N ARG A 184 11.64 -7.10 19.07
CA ARG A 184 11.51 -8.54 18.88
C ARG A 184 10.82 -8.87 17.57
N ALA A 185 11.45 -9.75 16.80
CA ALA A 185 10.86 -10.30 15.58
C ALA A 185 9.69 -11.24 15.92
N ARG A 186 8.65 -11.22 15.10
CA ARG A 186 7.44 -12.03 15.26
C ARG A 186 7.11 -12.80 14.00
N VAL A 187 6.55 -13.97 14.19
CA VAL A 187 6.03 -14.82 13.11
C VAL A 187 4.53 -14.58 12.97
N ILE A 188 4.07 -14.42 11.73
CA ILE A 188 2.66 -14.24 11.37
C ILE A 188 2.23 -15.31 10.37
N ASP A 189 0.94 -15.66 10.40
CA ASP A 189 0.34 -16.64 9.50
C ASP A 189 0.34 -16.15 8.04
N GLY A 190 1.25 -16.66 7.25
CA GLY A 190 1.32 -16.45 5.81
C GLY A 190 0.79 -17.63 5.00
N LYS A 191 0.84 -18.85 5.57
CA LYS A 191 0.42 -20.08 4.90
C LYS A 191 -1.06 -20.06 4.57
N THR A 192 -1.90 -19.63 5.49
CA THR A 192 -3.36 -19.54 5.30
C THR A 192 -3.73 -18.69 4.08
N PHE A 193 -2.96 -17.64 3.79
CA PHE A 193 -3.22 -16.72 2.67
C PHE A 193 -2.28 -16.92 1.48
N GLY A 194 -1.34 -17.87 1.56
CA GLY A 194 -0.32 -18.07 0.55
C GLY A 194 0.55 -16.83 0.35
N VAL A 195 0.89 -16.10 1.43
CA VAL A 195 1.68 -14.87 1.39
C VAL A 195 3.03 -15.07 2.05
N ALA A 196 4.09 -14.88 1.29
CA ALA A 196 5.47 -14.93 1.77
C ALA A 196 6.05 -13.51 1.81
N ASN A 197 6.18 -12.92 3.01
CA ASN A 197 6.69 -11.56 3.15
C ASN A 197 7.25 -11.28 4.55
N ALA A 198 8.04 -10.22 4.66
CA ALA A 198 8.40 -9.59 5.92
C ALA A 198 7.77 -8.19 5.98
N TYR A 199 7.52 -7.68 7.19
CA TYR A 199 6.84 -6.41 7.40
C TYR A 199 7.37 -5.69 8.64
N CYS A 200 7.54 -4.40 8.53
CA CYS A 200 7.60 -3.49 9.66
C CYS A 200 6.20 -2.93 9.92
N VAL A 201 5.68 -3.08 11.13
CA VAL A 201 4.31 -2.72 11.51
C VAL A 201 4.29 -1.85 12.75
N GLY A 202 3.45 -0.82 12.73
CA GLY A 202 3.26 0.09 13.87
C GLY A 202 4.14 1.32 13.77
N VAL A 203 3.61 2.44 14.29
CA VAL A 203 4.32 3.74 14.34
C VAL A 203 4.86 4.01 15.73
N PHE A 204 4.02 3.80 16.77
CA PHE A 204 4.39 4.09 18.17
C PHE A 204 5.03 2.90 18.89
N LYS A 205 4.58 1.69 18.57
CA LYS A 205 5.13 0.43 19.07
C LYS A 205 5.47 -0.47 17.90
N PRO A 206 6.56 -0.20 17.20
CA PRO A 206 6.90 -0.93 15.99
C PRO A 206 7.25 -2.38 16.30
N LYS A 207 6.89 -3.26 15.38
CA LYS A 207 7.21 -4.69 15.40
C LYS A 207 7.73 -5.08 14.04
N ILE A 208 8.68 -5.99 13.99
CA ILE A 208 9.15 -6.61 12.78
C ILE A 208 8.51 -7.98 12.70
N CYS A 209 7.89 -8.30 11.58
CA CYS A 209 7.19 -9.55 11.38
C CYS A 209 7.69 -10.25 10.11
N ILE A 210 7.75 -11.58 10.15
CA ILE A 210 8.00 -12.43 8.99
C ILE A 210 6.88 -13.47 8.92
N THR A 211 6.45 -13.83 7.72
CA THR A 211 5.45 -14.89 7.55
C THR A 211 6.10 -16.28 7.73
N ASP A 212 5.34 -17.20 8.34
CA ASP A 212 5.74 -18.60 8.50
C ASP A 212 6.10 -19.25 7.16
N LEU A 213 5.28 -19.00 6.10
CA LEU A 213 5.53 -19.50 4.76
C LEU A 213 6.91 -19.05 4.21
N LEU A 214 7.31 -17.81 4.47
CA LEU A 214 8.61 -17.29 4.04
C LEU A 214 9.72 -17.86 4.91
N LEU A 215 9.54 -17.86 6.23
CA LEU A 215 10.54 -18.32 7.19
C LEU A 215 10.96 -19.77 6.93
N GLU A 216 10.03 -20.65 6.58
CA GLU A 216 10.34 -22.06 6.23
C GLU A 216 11.04 -22.22 4.88
N SER A 217 10.98 -21.21 4.03
CA SER A 217 11.52 -21.26 2.66
C SER A 217 12.90 -20.63 2.53
N VAL A 218 13.35 -19.91 3.55
CA VAL A 218 14.63 -19.18 3.56
C VAL A 218 15.60 -19.79 4.57
N SER A 219 16.90 -19.62 4.35
CA SER A 219 17.90 -19.94 5.36
C SER A 219 17.88 -18.91 6.50
N GLU A 220 18.56 -19.22 7.60
CA GLU A 220 18.66 -18.29 8.73
C GLU A 220 19.33 -16.97 8.32
N ASP A 221 20.40 -17.04 7.52
CA ASP A 221 21.09 -15.84 6.99
C ASP A 221 20.21 -15.00 6.07
N GLU A 222 19.43 -15.66 5.22
CA GLU A 222 18.45 -15.00 4.37
C GLU A 222 17.32 -14.35 5.19
N ALA A 223 16.82 -15.02 6.24
CA ALA A 223 15.82 -14.46 7.15
C ALA A 223 16.34 -13.23 7.88
N VAL A 224 17.58 -13.30 8.42
CA VAL A 224 18.25 -12.16 9.05
C VAL A 224 18.38 -10.99 8.08
N SER A 225 18.72 -11.24 6.82
CA SER A 225 18.86 -10.19 5.82
C SER A 225 17.54 -9.45 5.52
N LEU A 226 16.42 -10.17 5.48
CA LEU A 226 15.09 -9.58 5.34
C LEU A 226 14.69 -8.79 6.58
N LEU A 227 14.93 -9.33 7.76
CA LEU A 227 14.63 -8.65 9.01
C LEU A 227 15.49 -7.39 9.20
N ALA A 228 16.76 -7.42 8.75
CA ALA A 228 17.63 -6.24 8.70
C ALA A 228 17.06 -5.16 7.75
N HIS A 229 16.49 -5.55 6.61
CA HIS A 229 15.80 -4.63 5.71
C HIS A 229 14.59 -3.95 6.39
N GLU A 230 13.78 -4.73 7.12
CA GLU A 230 12.64 -4.20 7.88
C GLU A 230 13.09 -3.33 9.07
N LEU A 231 14.20 -3.70 9.73
CA LEU A 231 14.82 -2.91 10.79
C LEU A 231 15.25 -1.52 10.28
N ALA A 232 15.79 -1.46 9.07
CA ALA A 232 16.16 -0.19 8.45
C ALA A 232 14.95 0.74 8.26
N HIS A 233 13.77 0.20 7.94
CA HIS A 233 12.54 1.01 7.86
C HIS A 233 12.19 1.66 9.20
N LEU A 234 12.47 1.01 10.32
CA LEU A 234 12.32 1.58 11.68
C LEU A 234 13.40 2.60 11.97
N LYS A 235 14.68 2.24 11.78
CA LYS A 235 15.85 3.12 12.01
C LYS A 235 15.67 4.47 11.32
N TYR A 236 15.28 4.46 10.06
CA TYR A 236 15.13 5.68 9.26
C TYR A 236 13.76 6.34 9.39
N ARG A 237 12.86 5.81 10.22
CA ARG A 237 11.49 6.31 10.43
C ARG A 237 10.73 6.49 9.11
N HIS A 238 10.84 5.52 8.22
CA HIS A 238 10.31 5.61 6.85
C HIS A 238 8.80 5.84 6.81
N VAL A 239 8.04 5.23 7.74
CA VAL A 239 6.58 5.43 7.85
C VAL A 239 6.26 6.89 8.14
N LEU A 240 6.93 7.50 9.15
CA LEU A 240 6.71 8.88 9.53
C LEU A 240 7.10 9.86 8.40
N LYS A 241 8.26 9.64 7.77
CA LYS A 241 8.72 10.45 6.64
C LYS A 241 7.81 10.37 5.43
N ARG A 242 7.06 9.28 5.26
CA ARG A 242 6.06 9.14 4.18
C ARG A 242 4.76 9.85 4.51
N MET A 243 4.42 9.93 5.79
CA MET A 243 3.20 10.60 6.24
C MET A 243 3.30 12.12 6.20
N LEU A 244 4.46 12.67 6.55
CA LEU A 244 4.65 14.11 6.67
C LEU A 244 4.26 14.90 5.40
N PRO A 245 4.71 14.54 4.19
CA PRO A 245 4.27 15.23 2.97
C PRO A 245 2.77 15.14 2.74
N VAL A 246 2.14 14.02 3.07
CA VAL A 246 0.68 13.84 2.93
C VAL A 246 -0.05 14.82 3.85
N VAL A 247 0.37 14.92 5.10
CA VAL A 247 -0.22 15.85 6.07
C VAL A 247 -0.02 17.30 5.61
N LEU A 248 1.18 17.67 5.17
CA LEU A 248 1.48 19.03 4.68
C LEU A 248 0.64 19.40 3.47
N VAL A 249 0.47 18.51 2.50
CA VAL A 249 -0.37 18.74 1.32
C VAL A 249 -1.83 18.90 1.73
N LEU A 250 -2.32 18.08 2.65
CA LEU A 250 -3.67 18.18 3.18
C LEU A 250 -3.89 19.54 3.88
N VAL A 251 -2.97 19.96 4.72
CA VAL A 251 -3.04 21.27 5.41
C VAL A 251 -3.02 22.42 4.41
N ALA A 252 -2.13 22.38 3.42
CA ALA A 252 -2.04 23.40 2.37
C ALA A 252 -3.31 23.45 1.52
N ALA A 253 -3.82 22.30 1.11
CA ALA A 253 -5.08 22.21 0.35
C ALA A 253 -6.26 22.79 1.13
N THR A 254 -6.28 22.56 2.43
CA THR A 254 -7.20 23.15 3.40
C THR A 254 -7.17 24.67 3.35
N ALA A 255 -6.01 25.22 3.59
CA ALA A 255 -5.82 26.66 3.62
C ALA A 255 -6.25 27.31 2.29
N ILE A 256 -5.93 26.66 1.16
CA ILE A 256 -6.33 27.11 -0.17
C ILE A 256 -7.85 27.09 -0.32
N VAL A 257 -8.53 26.02 0.07
CA VAL A 257 -9.99 25.91 -0.03
C VAL A 257 -10.69 26.96 0.83
N ILE A 258 -10.21 27.18 2.07
CA ILE A 258 -10.74 28.22 2.95
C ILE A 258 -10.52 29.60 2.33
N TYR A 259 -9.31 29.92 1.87
CA TYR A 259 -8.96 31.21 1.27
C TYR A 259 -9.80 31.50 0.01
N LEU A 260 -9.91 30.51 -0.88
CA LEU A 260 -10.75 30.63 -2.08
C LEU A 260 -12.25 30.75 -1.73
N GLY A 261 -12.74 30.01 -0.74
CA GLY A 261 -14.12 30.08 -0.27
C GLY A 261 -14.46 31.46 0.30
N MET A 262 -13.52 32.09 0.99
CA MET A 262 -13.69 33.47 1.52
C MET A 262 -13.63 34.54 0.40
N GLY A 263 -12.73 34.37 -0.58
CA GLY A 263 -12.56 35.34 -1.68
C GLY A 263 -13.60 35.21 -2.79
N LEU A 264 -14.05 33.98 -3.08
CA LEU A 264 -14.98 33.68 -4.16
C LEU A 264 -16.45 33.88 -3.78
N SER A 265 -16.78 34.10 -2.51
CA SER A 265 -18.17 34.35 -2.07
C SER A 265 -18.83 35.54 -2.80
N GLY A 266 -18.03 36.52 -3.24
CA GLY A 266 -18.49 37.64 -4.10
C GLY A 266 -18.58 37.25 -5.59
N PHE A 267 -17.72 36.38 -6.08
CA PHE A 267 -17.66 35.96 -7.50
C PHE A 267 -18.70 34.89 -7.87
N ILE A 268 -19.13 34.08 -6.90
CA ILE A 268 -20.10 32.98 -7.10
C ILE A 268 -21.51 33.48 -7.49
N ARG A 269 -21.78 34.77 -7.37
CA ARG A 269 -23.04 35.36 -7.83
C ARG A 269 -23.22 35.41 -9.37
N ILE A 270 -22.18 35.11 -10.14
CA ILE A 270 -22.26 35.03 -11.61
C ILE A 270 -22.85 33.66 -11.98
N LYS A 271 -24.08 33.63 -12.47
CA LYS A 271 -24.83 32.39 -12.82
C LYS A 271 -24.05 31.39 -13.69
N GLY A 272 -23.21 31.85 -14.62
CA GLY A 272 -22.40 30.99 -15.48
C GLY A 272 -21.24 30.26 -14.73
N LEU A 273 -20.65 30.89 -13.71
CA LEU A 273 -19.60 30.30 -12.91
C LEU A 273 -20.12 29.20 -11.96
N GLN A 274 -21.33 29.33 -11.47
CA GLN A 274 -21.97 28.33 -10.61
C GLN A 274 -22.11 26.97 -11.32
N ALA A 275 -22.45 26.96 -12.60
CA ALA A 275 -22.54 25.73 -13.39
C ALA A 275 -21.19 25.01 -13.58
N MET A 276 -20.07 25.74 -13.50
CA MET A 276 -18.72 25.18 -13.64
C MET A 276 -18.05 24.79 -12.32
N MET A 277 -18.63 25.16 -11.17
CA MET A 277 -18.07 24.88 -9.85
C MET A 277 -17.73 23.38 -9.62
N PRO A 278 -18.57 22.40 -10.00
CA PRO A 278 -18.25 20.99 -9.84
C PRO A 278 -16.96 20.61 -10.57
N PHE A 279 -16.70 21.17 -11.77
CA PHE A 279 -15.47 20.89 -12.53
C PHE A 279 -14.22 21.49 -11.87
N TYR A 280 -14.32 22.71 -11.32
CA TYR A 280 -13.19 23.32 -10.59
C TYR A 280 -12.86 22.54 -9.31
N ILE A 281 -13.86 22.15 -8.53
CA ILE A 281 -13.68 21.33 -7.33
C ILE A 281 -13.02 19.99 -7.70
N GLN A 282 -13.49 19.36 -8.76
CA GLN A 282 -12.93 18.10 -9.24
C GLN A 282 -11.45 18.25 -9.67
N ALA A 283 -11.12 19.33 -10.39
CA ALA A 283 -9.74 19.62 -10.78
C ALA A 283 -8.83 19.83 -9.57
N ILE A 284 -9.31 20.55 -8.53
CA ILE A 284 -8.57 20.74 -7.27
C ILE A 284 -8.36 19.40 -6.56
N VAL A 285 -9.39 18.56 -6.45
CA VAL A 285 -9.28 17.24 -5.83
C VAL A 285 -8.26 16.38 -6.56
N TYR A 286 -8.24 16.35 -7.88
CA TYR A 286 -7.23 15.64 -8.65
C TYR A 286 -5.83 16.22 -8.42
N ALA A 287 -5.68 17.54 -8.42
CA ALA A 287 -4.39 18.18 -8.15
C ALA A 287 -3.84 17.79 -6.77
N ILE A 288 -4.71 17.72 -5.75
CA ILE A 288 -4.35 17.24 -4.40
C ILE A 288 -3.93 15.76 -4.44
N ILE A 289 -4.71 14.90 -5.09
CA ILE A 289 -4.40 13.48 -5.20
C ILE A 289 -3.03 13.28 -5.88
N PHE A 290 -2.78 13.93 -7.01
CA PHE A 290 -1.51 13.82 -7.75
C PHE A 290 -0.33 14.36 -6.94
N SER A 291 -0.53 15.48 -6.21
CA SER A 291 0.52 16.05 -5.35
C SER A 291 0.88 15.16 -4.15
N ILE A 292 0.03 14.22 -3.76
CA ILE A 292 0.31 13.21 -2.74
C ILE A 292 0.95 11.95 -3.36
N VAL A 293 0.38 11.45 -4.46
CA VAL A 293 0.77 10.15 -5.04
C VAL A 293 2.18 10.20 -5.62
N ILE A 294 2.53 11.26 -6.37
CA ILE A 294 3.81 11.35 -7.06
C ILE A 294 4.99 11.44 -6.08
N PRO A 295 5.01 12.37 -5.10
CA PRO A 295 6.08 12.43 -4.11
C PRO A 295 6.18 11.15 -3.26
N SER A 296 5.03 10.55 -2.90
CA SER A 296 5.01 9.30 -2.13
C SER A 296 5.71 8.15 -2.86
N ALA A 297 5.54 8.04 -4.18
CA ALA A 297 6.23 7.03 -4.99
C ALA A 297 7.75 7.25 -5.03
N ILE A 298 8.20 8.51 -5.16
CA ILE A 298 9.63 8.87 -5.16
C ILE A 298 10.26 8.58 -3.79
N ILE A 299 9.60 9.01 -2.72
CA ILE A 299 10.05 8.79 -1.34
C ILE A 299 10.17 7.30 -1.06
N ARG A 300 9.17 6.51 -1.47
CA ARG A 300 9.19 5.06 -1.31
C ARG A 300 10.41 4.42 -1.97
N THR A 301 10.74 4.80 -3.20
CA THR A 301 11.91 4.25 -3.90
C THR A 301 13.21 4.56 -3.17
N ARG A 302 13.38 5.78 -2.65
CA ARG A 302 14.55 6.15 -1.84
C ARG A 302 14.61 5.36 -0.53
N GLN A 303 13.47 5.15 0.12
CA GLN A 303 13.37 4.40 1.36
C GLN A 303 13.75 2.93 1.18
N GLU A 304 13.26 2.29 0.10
CA GLU A 304 13.65 0.91 -0.25
C GLU A 304 15.17 0.80 -0.51
N ASN A 305 15.75 1.77 -1.24
CA ASN A 305 17.19 1.78 -1.48
C ASN A 305 18.01 1.90 -0.19
N ASN A 306 17.57 2.75 0.76
CA ASN A 306 18.24 2.89 2.04
C ASN A 306 18.14 1.63 2.89
N ALA A 307 16.97 0.96 2.85
CA ALA A 307 16.75 -0.30 3.55
C ALA A 307 17.59 -1.43 2.94
N ASP A 308 17.65 -1.52 1.61
CA ASP A 308 18.52 -2.47 0.92
C ASP A 308 19.99 -2.26 1.27
N ARG A 309 20.46 -1.02 1.22
CA ARG A 309 21.84 -0.69 1.58
C ARG A 309 22.18 -1.13 3.00
N PHE A 310 21.31 -0.82 3.97
CA PHE A 310 21.49 -1.24 5.36
C PHE A 310 21.56 -2.76 5.49
N ALA A 311 20.62 -3.49 4.87
CA ALA A 311 20.59 -4.93 4.92
C ALA A 311 21.84 -5.58 4.27
N VAL A 312 22.28 -5.08 3.11
CA VAL A 312 23.51 -5.55 2.44
C VAL A 312 24.74 -5.32 3.31
N PHE A 313 24.85 -4.16 3.97
CA PHE A 313 25.98 -3.88 4.87
C PHE A 313 26.09 -4.84 6.04
N HIS A 314 24.96 -5.32 6.60
CA HIS A 314 24.93 -6.17 7.79
C HIS A 314 24.91 -7.68 7.48
N SER A 315 24.32 -8.09 6.36
CA SER A 315 24.08 -9.51 6.07
C SER A 315 24.55 -9.98 4.68
N GLY A 316 25.11 -9.07 3.87
CA GLY A 316 25.60 -9.39 2.54
C GLY A 316 24.53 -9.34 1.44
N TYR A 317 24.99 -9.10 0.22
CA TYR A 317 24.14 -9.00 -0.98
C TYR A 317 23.42 -10.31 -1.28
N GLU A 318 24.16 -11.43 -1.25
CA GLU A 318 23.67 -12.74 -1.68
C GLU A 318 22.45 -13.18 -0.85
N ASN A 319 22.54 -13.09 0.48
CA ASN A 319 21.48 -13.48 1.39
C ASN A 319 20.19 -12.65 1.15
N LEU A 320 20.32 -11.34 1.02
CA LEU A 320 19.15 -10.50 0.76
C LEU A 320 18.57 -10.76 -0.63
N ALA A 321 19.41 -10.94 -1.64
CA ALA A 321 18.99 -11.21 -3.01
C ALA A 321 18.21 -12.53 -3.11
N LEU A 322 18.74 -13.62 -2.54
CA LEU A 322 18.09 -14.93 -2.54
C LEU A 322 16.77 -14.88 -1.75
N ALA A 323 16.75 -14.25 -0.60
CA ALA A 323 15.54 -14.10 0.20
C ALA A 323 14.41 -13.36 -0.55
N LEU A 324 14.75 -12.26 -1.22
CA LEU A 324 13.79 -11.51 -2.04
C LEU A 324 13.31 -12.30 -3.26
N LEU A 325 14.19 -13.08 -3.89
CA LEU A 325 13.84 -13.95 -5.01
C LEU A 325 12.89 -15.06 -4.57
N LYS A 326 13.18 -15.73 -3.44
CA LYS A 326 12.31 -16.77 -2.85
C LYS A 326 10.93 -16.19 -2.47
N ALA A 327 10.90 -15.07 -1.77
CA ALA A 327 9.66 -14.37 -1.45
C ALA A 327 8.83 -14.05 -2.71
N ARG A 328 9.49 -13.61 -3.77
CA ARG A 328 8.84 -13.31 -5.05
C ARG A 328 8.29 -14.56 -5.74
N ARG A 329 9.05 -15.64 -5.74
CA ARG A 329 8.64 -16.94 -6.29
C ARG A 329 7.40 -17.48 -5.59
N LEU A 330 7.39 -17.48 -4.25
CA LEU A 330 6.27 -17.92 -3.43
C LEU A 330 5.01 -17.07 -3.66
N ASN A 331 5.17 -15.78 -3.88
CA ASN A 331 4.06 -14.87 -4.18
C ASN A 331 3.63 -14.87 -5.65
N LEU A 332 4.19 -15.73 -6.49
CA LEU A 332 3.92 -15.82 -7.93
C LEU A 332 4.15 -14.49 -8.66
N ILE A 333 5.18 -13.73 -8.27
CA ILE A 333 5.52 -12.43 -8.87
C ILE A 333 6.71 -12.63 -9.83
N PRO A 334 6.59 -12.31 -11.14
CA PRO A 334 7.69 -12.44 -12.08
C PRO A 334 8.81 -11.44 -11.81
N LEU A 335 10.03 -11.75 -12.24
CA LEU A 335 11.22 -10.90 -12.06
C LEU A 335 11.09 -9.55 -12.72
N ALA A 336 10.62 -9.53 -13.96
CA ALA A 336 10.44 -8.31 -14.74
C ALA A 336 8.96 -7.94 -14.82
N PRO A 337 8.57 -6.69 -14.50
CA PRO A 337 7.23 -6.22 -14.83
C PRO A 337 7.10 -6.14 -16.36
N PHE A 338 5.95 -6.54 -16.90
CA PHE A 338 5.67 -6.48 -18.34
C PHE A 338 5.77 -5.07 -18.94
N ASN A 339 5.57 -4.03 -18.13
CA ASN A 339 5.64 -2.62 -18.54
C ASN A 339 6.45 -1.81 -17.53
N GLY A 340 7.68 -1.49 -17.88
CA GLY A 340 8.48 -0.50 -17.16
C GLY A 340 9.68 -1.04 -16.39
N ARG A 341 10.85 -0.55 -16.77
CA ARG A 341 12.15 -0.95 -16.20
C ARG A 341 12.40 -0.45 -14.78
N ARG A 342 11.70 0.60 -14.32
CA ARG A 342 12.06 1.36 -13.11
C ARG A 342 11.86 0.63 -11.77
N HIS A 343 11.04 -0.42 -11.71
CA HIS A 343 10.74 -1.16 -10.47
C HIS A 343 11.00 -2.66 -10.60
N SER A 344 11.84 -3.08 -11.53
CA SER A 344 12.18 -4.50 -11.65
C SER A 344 13.07 -4.92 -10.49
N LEU A 345 12.84 -6.14 -9.96
CA LEU A 345 13.73 -6.72 -8.96
C LEU A 345 15.17 -6.79 -9.51
N ILE A 346 15.34 -7.00 -10.81
CA ILE A 346 16.66 -7.04 -11.46
C ILE A 346 17.44 -5.75 -11.20
N LEU A 347 16.84 -4.57 -11.44
CA LEU A 347 17.50 -3.29 -11.17
C LEU A 347 17.76 -3.07 -9.66
N ARG A 348 16.93 -3.64 -8.80
CA ARG A 348 17.16 -3.62 -7.36
C ARG A 348 18.36 -4.49 -6.98
N LEU A 349 18.47 -5.68 -7.56
CA LEU A 349 19.61 -6.58 -7.37
C LEU A 349 20.92 -5.97 -7.87
N ASP A 350 20.91 -5.34 -9.04
CA ASP A 350 22.11 -4.63 -9.57
C ASP A 350 22.59 -3.52 -8.64
N ARG A 351 21.66 -2.77 -8.03
CA ARG A 351 22.02 -1.74 -7.05
C ARG A 351 22.59 -2.33 -5.76
N MET A 352 21.97 -3.39 -5.25
CA MET A 352 22.44 -4.08 -4.05
C MET A 352 23.86 -4.63 -4.24
N LYS A 353 24.16 -5.17 -5.41
CA LYS A 353 25.51 -5.63 -5.77
C LYS A 353 26.55 -4.48 -5.76
N LYS A 354 26.13 -3.27 -6.16
CA LYS A 354 27.00 -2.07 -6.05
C LYS A 354 27.27 -1.71 -4.58
N TYR A 355 26.27 -1.81 -3.71
CA TYR A 355 26.45 -1.55 -2.26
C TYR A 355 27.45 -2.52 -1.62
N GLU A 356 27.45 -3.79 -2.03
CA GLU A 356 28.44 -4.79 -1.58
C GLU A 356 29.86 -4.38 -2.00
N MET A 357 30.04 -3.93 -3.25
CA MET A 357 31.34 -3.44 -3.72
C MET A 357 31.82 -2.16 -3.04
N GLU A 358 30.89 -1.31 -2.58
CA GLU A 358 31.22 -0.11 -1.78
C GLU A 358 31.69 -0.48 -0.37
N LYS A 359 31.20 -1.59 0.21
CA LYS A 359 31.57 -2.08 1.53
C LYS A 359 33.00 -2.64 1.55
N THR A 360 33.43 -3.24 0.45
CA THR A 360 34.76 -3.89 0.32
C THR A 360 35.88 -2.94 -0.07
N ARG A 361 35.57 -1.68 -0.37
CA ARG A 361 36.54 -0.57 -0.58
C ARG A 361 36.76 0.21 0.70
#